data_d5321bfc4012840d6abfb29a131104f3
#
_entry.id   d5321bfc4012840d6abfb29a131104f3
#
_cell.length_a   1.000
_cell.length_b   1.000
_cell.length_c   1.000
_cell.angle_alpha   90.00
_cell.angle_beta   90.00
_cell.angle_gamma   90.00
#
_symmetry.space_group_name_H-M   'P 1'
#
loop_
_entity.id
_entity.type
_entity.pdbx_description
1 polymer ?
#
loop_
_entity_poly.entity_id
_entity_poly.type
_entity_poly.pdbx_seq_one_letter_code
_entity_poly.pdbx_strand_id
1 'polypeptide(L)'
;MQFEWINFYSEFATKLLEFKNNRAKLIADIQSAYSAINMKLPKLEREDSIIDIDPFTVFGLFNKGITNANRIAILESFATVFKIKSKVPNNFDGIPVLNNLKATYYGFKDDRQAADIDNLWGLYESAINLAEKDDAANREIFTKWYDTVHDQLGIRWNITMGLYWIRPYEF
;
A
#
# COMPACT_ATOMS: atom_id res chain seq x y z
N MET A 1 1.02 -9.64 -22.44
CA MET A 1 -0.27 -9.97 -21.77
C MET A 1 -0.39 -9.01 -20.60
N GLN A 2 -1.44 -8.22 -20.51
CA GLN A 2 -1.63 -7.25 -19.43
C GLN A 2 -2.44 -7.91 -18.31
N PHE A 3 -1.97 -7.84 -17.08
CA PHE A 3 -2.71 -8.36 -15.93
C PHE A 3 -3.97 -7.53 -15.66
N GLU A 4 -5.07 -8.16 -15.29
CA GLU A 4 -6.38 -7.51 -15.10
C GLU A 4 -6.36 -6.48 -13.95
N TRP A 5 -5.56 -6.73 -12.91
CA TRP A 5 -5.52 -5.90 -11.71
C TRP A 5 -4.78 -4.56 -11.87
N ILE A 6 -3.96 -4.39 -12.92
CA ILE A 6 -3.05 -3.25 -13.06
C ILE A 6 -3.77 -1.90 -13.04
N ASN A 7 -4.85 -1.77 -13.81
CA ASN A 7 -5.56 -0.49 -13.92
C ASN A 7 -6.12 -0.04 -12.56
N PHE A 8 -6.74 -0.97 -11.83
CA PHE A 8 -7.29 -0.70 -10.50
C PHE A 8 -6.18 -0.31 -9.51
N TYR A 9 -5.10 -1.08 -9.47
CA TYR A 9 -4.00 -0.83 -8.54
C TYR A 9 -3.28 0.48 -8.85
N SER A 10 -3.07 0.82 -10.10
CA SER A 10 -2.45 2.07 -10.51
C SER A 10 -3.32 3.28 -10.17
N GLU A 11 -4.64 3.21 -10.39
CA GLU A 11 -5.56 4.27 -10.00
C GLU A 11 -5.62 4.41 -8.47
N PHE A 12 -5.74 3.29 -7.76
CA PHE A 12 -5.75 3.29 -6.30
C PHE A 12 -4.45 3.86 -5.71
N ALA A 13 -3.30 3.51 -6.31
CA ALA A 13 -2.01 4.05 -5.91
C ALA A 13 -1.95 5.57 -6.04
N THR A 14 -2.40 6.11 -7.16
CA THR A 14 -2.46 7.57 -7.36
C THR A 14 -3.43 8.22 -6.37
N LYS A 15 -4.57 7.59 -6.13
CA LYS A 15 -5.58 8.09 -5.18
C LYS A 15 -5.09 8.15 -3.74
N LEU A 16 -4.28 7.20 -3.31
CA LEU A 16 -3.73 7.20 -1.95
C LEU A 16 -2.81 8.40 -1.67
N LEU A 17 -2.18 9.00 -2.67
CA LEU A 17 -1.36 10.20 -2.47
C LEU A 17 -2.14 11.38 -1.85
N GLU A 18 -3.44 11.47 -2.10
CA GLU A 18 -4.29 12.50 -1.52
C GLU A 18 -4.34 12.44 0.03
N PHE A 19 -4.00 11.29 0.60
CA PHE A 19 -4.04 11.04 2.04
C PHE A 19 -2.68 11.23 2.73
N LYS A 20 -1.61 11.50 2.00
CA LYS A 20 -0.26 11.66 2.58
C LYS A 20 -0.25 12.61 3.77
N ASN A 21 -0.97 13.72 3.70
CA ASN A 21 -1.09 14.73 4.73
C ASN A 21 -2.40 14.64 5.54
N ASN A 22 -3.19 13.58 5.36
CA ASN A 22 -4.45 13.36 6.08
C ASN A 22 -4.64 11.87 6.42
N ARG A 23 -3.69 11.29 7.12
CA ARG A 23 -3.64 9.85 7.43
C ARG A 23 -4.72 9.41 8.40
N ALA A 24 -5.15 10.32 9.29
CA ALA A 24 -6.28 10.05 10.19
C ALA A 24 -7.56 9.74 9.38
N LYS A 25 -7.80 10.51 8.31
CA LYS A 25 -8.92 10.23 7.40
C LYS A 25 -8.73 8.90 6.66
N LEU A 26 -7.52 8.61 6.19
CA LEU A 26 -7.21 7.33 5.55
C LEU A 26 -7.53 6.15 6.46
N ILE A 27 -7.11 6.21 7.73
CA ILE A 27 -7.39 5.18 8.73
C ILE A 27 -8.91 5.02 8.93
N ALA A 28 -9.64 6.13 9.10
CA ALA A 28 -11.08 6.09 9.25
C ALA A 28 -11.80 5.49 8.03
N ASP A 29 -11.36 5.85 6.83
CA ASP A 29 -11.90 5.33 5.57
C ASP A 29 -11.64 3.82 5.43
N ILE A 30 -10.45 3.33 5.78
CA ILE A 30 -10.11 1.90 5.81
C ILE A 30 -10.98 1.15 6.82
N GLN A 31 -11.13 1.68 8.04
CA GLN A 31 -11.98 1.06 9.07
C GLN A 31 -13.44 0.98 8.64
N SER A 32 -13.94 2.05 8.01
CA SER A 32 -15.30 2.09 7.45
C SER A 32 -15.48 1.05 6.35
N ALA A 33 -14.51 0.91 5.44
CA ALA A 33 -14.55 -0.06 4.36
C ALA A 33 -14.61 -1.51 4.88
N TYR A 34 -13.81 -1.85 5.88
CA TYR A 34 -13.83 -3.18 6.48
C TYR A 34 -15.12 -3.45 7.25
N SER A 35 -15.63 -2.46 7.96
CA SER A 35 -16.92 -2.55 8.68
C SER A 35 -18.08 -2.79 7.72
N ALA A 36 -18.10 -2.12 6.57
CA ALA A 36 -19.16 -2.26 5.57
C ALA A 36 -19.32 -3.67 5.01
N ILE A 37 -18.26 -4.47 5.02
CA ILE A 37 -18.26 -5.87 4.55
C ILE A 37 -18.21 -6.88 5.69
N ASN A 38 -18.41 -6.45 6.94
CA ASN A 38 -18.35 -7.28 8.15
C ASN A 38 -17.03 -8.09 8.26
N MET A 39 -15.92 -7.52 7.82
CA MET A 39 -14.61 -8.14 7.96
C MET A 39 -13.82 -7.46 9.08
N LYS A 40 -13.04 -8.25 9.82
CA LYS A 40 -12.12 -7.71 10.82
C LYS A 40 -10.87 -7.16 10.15
N LEU A 41 -10.56 -5.90 10.44
CA LEU A 41 -9.28 -5.31 10.03
C LEU A 41 -8.12 -6.07 10.68
N PRO A 42 -7.05 -6.40 9.94
CA PRO A 42 -5.83 -6.97 10.51
C PRO A 42 -5.24 -6.09 11.61
N LYS A 43 -4.50 -6.70 12.51
CA LYS A 43 -3.79 -5.96 13.56
C LYS A 43 -2.65 -5.15 12.94
N LEU A 44 -2.79 -3.83 12.93
CA LEU A 44 -1.84 -2.88 12.34
C LEU A 44 -1.03 -2.12 13.39
N GLU A 45 -1.34 -2.32 14.68
CA GLU A 45 -0.60 -1.76 15.79
C GLU A 45 -0.64 -2.73 16.98
N ARG A 46 0.26 -2.55 17.96
CA ARG A 46 0.30 -3.40 19.17
C ARG A 46 -0.97 -3.25 19.99
N GLU A 47 -1.43 -2.01 20.17
CA GLU A 47 -2.73 -1.70 20.74
C GLU A 47 -3.81 -1.64 19.65
N ASP A 48 -5.09 -1.64 20.03
CA ASP A 48 -6.19 -1.68 19.07
C ASP A 48 -6.36 -0.37 18.28
N SER A 49 -5.73 0.73 18.71
CA SER A 49 -5.80 2.01 18.01
C SER A 49 -4.67 2.17 17.00
N ILE A 50 -5.01 2.31 15.73
CA ILE A 50 -4.07 2.65 14.67
C ILE A 50 -3.77 4.14 14.78
N ILE A 51 -2.50 4.50 14.96
CA ILE A 51 -2.05 5.89 15.14
C ILE A 51 -1.66 6.52 13.80
N ASP A 52 -1.00 5.72 12.96
CA ASP A 52 -0.50 6.13 11.66
C ASP A 52 -0.39 4.92 10.72
N ILE A 53 -0.35 5.15 9.41
CA ILE A 53 -0.28 4.11 8.40
C ILE A 53 0.47 4.58 7.17
N ASP A 54 1.28 3.68 6.59
CA ASP A 54 1.94 3.89 5.31
C ASP A 54 1.12 3.29 4.14
N PRO A 55 1.35 3.75 2.91
CA PRO A 55 0.56 3.33 1.76
C PRO A 55 0.84 1.90 1.30
N PHE A 56 2.03 1.36 1.52
CA PHE A 56 2.35 -0.04 1.16
C PHE A 56 1.62 -1.00 2.10
N THR A 57 1.47 -0.66 3.38
CA THR A 57 0.63 -1.41 4.32
C THR A 57 -0.84 -1.43 3.86
N VAL A 58 -1.36 -0.34 3.31
CA VAL A 58 -2.72 -0.32 2.75
C VAL A 58 -2.87 -1.34 1.62
N PHE A 59 -1.90 -1.42 0.69
CA PHE A 59 -1.86 -2.47 -0.34
C PHE A 59 -1.71 -3.87 0.26
N GLY A 60 -0.94 -4.01 1.33
CA GLY A 60 -0.76 -5.26 2.06
C GLY A 60 -2.06 -5.83 2.65
N LEU A 61 -3.06 -4.99 2.92
CA LEU A 61 -4.36 -5.43 3.44
C LEU A 61 -5.07 -6.44 2.52
N PHE A 62 -4.90 -6.31 1.23
CA PHE A 62 -5.49 -7.22 0.23
C PHE A 62 -4.46 -8.03 -0.56
N ASN A 63 -3.14 -7.78 -0.38
CA ASN A 63 -2.05 -8.54 -1.02
C ASN A 63 -1.32 -9.46 -0.03
N LYS A 64 -2.07 -10.27 0.66
CA LYS A 64 -1.57 -11.33 1.55
C LYS A 64 -2.35 -12.63 1.29
N GLY A 65 -1.99 -13.71 1.96
CA GLY A 65 -2.56 -15.04 1.74
C GLY A 65 -4.03 -15.16 2.17
N ILE A 66 -4.90 -14.37 1.59
CA ILE A 66 -6.36 -14.43 1.74
C ILE A 66 -6.99 -15.03 0.48
N THR A 67 -8.24 -15.49 0.58
CA THR A 67 -8.98 -16.00 -0.59
C THR A 67 -9.25 -14.87 -1.60
N ASN A 68 -9.38 -15.22 -2.88
CA ASN A 68 -9.76 -14.24 -3.91
C ASN A 68 -11.13 -13.60 -3.61
N ALA A 69 -12.08 -14.35 -3.07
CA ALA A 69 -13.37 -13.80 -2.66
C ALA A 69 -13.22 -12.69 -1.62
N ASN A 70 -12.40 -12.90 -0.59
CA ASN A 70 -12.13 -11.87 0.42
C ASN A 70 -11.38 -10.68 -0.17
N ARG A 71 -10.43 -10.92 -1.06
CA ARG A 71 -9.69 -9.85 -1.75
C ARG A 71 -10.63 -8.99 -2.58
N ILE A 72 -11.50 -9.60 -3.38
CA ILE A 72 -12.50 -8.89 -4.19
C ILE A 72 -13.42 -8.06 -3.30
N ALA A 73 -13.96 -8.63 -2.22
CA ALA A 73 -14.84 -7.91 -1.29
C ALA A 73 -14.15 -6.66 -0.68
N ILE A 74 -12.86 -6.77 -0.31
CA ILE A 74 -12.08 -5.63 0.18
C ILE A 74 -11.92 -4.59 -0.92
N LEU A 75 -11.57 -5.00 -2.14
CA LEU A 75 -11.33 -4.08 -3.26
C LEU A 75 -12.63 -3.38 -3.71
N GLU A 76 -13.78 -4.06 -3.70
CA GLU A 76 -15.10 -3.46 -3.98
C GLU A 76 -15.45 -2.40 -2.94
N SER A 77 -15.22 -2.71 -1.66
CA SER A 77 -15.44 -1.74 -0.58
C SER A 77 -14.48 -0.55 -0.70
N PHE A 78 -13.21 -0.78 -1.01
CA PHE A 78 -12.23 0.28 -1.26
C PHE A 78 -12.58 1.10 -2.50
N ALA A 79 -13.06 0.48 -3.57
CA ALA A 79 -13.53 1.21 -4.77
C ALA A 79 -14.63 2.21 -4.42
N THR A 80 -15.56 1.80 -3.57
CA THR A 80 -16.65 2.66 -3.11
C THR A 80 -16.15 3.81 -2.24
N VAL A 81 -15.37 3.51 -1.21
CA VAL A 81 -14.89 4.49 -0.22
C VAL A 81 -13.92 5.49 -0.84
N PHE A 82 -12.98 5.01 -1.65
CA PHE A 82 -11.95 5.84 -2.29
C PHE A 82 -12.36 6.37 -3.68
N LYS A 83 -13.57 6.04 -4.14
CA LYS A 83 -14.13 6.49 -5.43
C LYS A 83 -13.26 6.10 -6.63
N ILE A 84 -12.79 4.86 -6.65
CA ILE A 84 -12.03 4.29 -7.76
C ILE A 84 -12.99 4.00 -8.91
N LYS A 85 -12.61 4.39 -10.13
CA LYS A 85 -13.44 4.23 -11.33
C LYS A 85 -13.10 2.96 -12.12
N SER A 86 -11.87 2.50 -12.00
CA SER A 86 -11.42 1.26 -12.64
C SER A 86 -12.21 0.08 -12.11
N LYS A 87 -12.50 -0.86 -12.99
CA LYS A 87 -13.17 -2.11 -12.64
C LYS A 87 -12.35 -2.87 -11.59
N VAL A 88 -13.01 -3.36 -10.55
CA VAL A 88 -12.39 -4.27 -9.57
C VAL A 88 -11.98 -5.56 -10.30
N PRO A 89 -10.71 -5.98 -10.18
CA PRO A 89 -10.24 -7.20 -10.83
C PRO A 89 -10.83 -8.44 -10.17
N ASN A 90 -11.02 -9.48 -10.96
CA ASN A 90 -11.42 -10.79 -10.46
C ASN A 90 -10.34 -11.86 -10.69
N ASN A 91 -9.26 -11.51 -11.38
CA ASN A 91 -8.05 -12.31 -11.55
C ASN A 91 -6.84 -11.57 -10.98
N PHE A 92 -6.03 -12.27 -10.21
CA PHE A 92 -4.86 -11.76 -9.48
C PHE A 92 -3.57 -12.50 -9.85
N ASP A 93 -3.52 -13.09 -11.05
CA ASP A 93 -2.33 -13.78 -11.54
C ASP A 93 -1.13 -12.82 -11.56
N GLY A 94 0.03 -13.34 -11.16
CA GLY A 94 1.27 -12.58 -11.14
C GLY A 94 1.43 -11.59 -9.98
N ILE A 95 0.46 -11.47 -9.07
CA ILE A 95 0.61 -10.61 -7.88
C ILE A 95 1.45 -11.33 -6.82
N PRO A 96 2.57 -10.75 -6.37
CA PRO A 96 3.26 -11.23 -5.18
C PRO A 96 2.43 -10.96 -3.93
N VAL A 97 2.43 -11.89 -2.97
CA VAL A 97 1.65 -11.77 -1.74
C VAL A 97 2.54 -11.84 -0.50
N LEU A 98 2.22 -11.05 0.51
CA LEU A 98 2.86 -11.10 1.81
C LEU A 98 2.45 -12.34 2.59
N ASN A 99 3.33 -12.77 3.50
CA ASN A 99 2.98 -13.74 4.51
C ASN A 99 1.89 -13.14 5.43
N ASN A 100 0.89 -13.95 5.79
CA ASN A 100 -0.23 -13.53 6.66
C ASN A 100 0.21 -13.06 8.05
N LEU A 101 1.35 -13.49 8.53
CA LEU A 101 1.92 -13.06 9.81
C LEU A 101 2.48 -11.64 9.77
N LYS A 102 2.63 -11.06 8.57
CA LYS A 102 3.14 -9.71 8.39
C LYS A 102 2.06 -8.80 7.80
N ALA A 103 1.53 -7.93 8.65
CA ALA A 103 0.47 -7.01 8.26
C ALA A 103 0.98 -5.61 7.86
N THR A 104 2.17 -5.20 8.32
CA THR A 104 2.67 -3.82 8.16
C THR A 104 4.05 -3.75 7.51
N TYR A 105 4.35 -2.63 6.86
CA TYR A 105 5.69 -2.25 6.35
C TYR A 105 6.49 -1.46 7.39
N TYR A 106 5.95 -1.24 8.58
CA TYR A 106 6.61 -0.56 9.71
C TYR A 106 6.59 -1.46 10.94
N GLY A 107 7.48 -1.20 11.88
CA GLY A 107 7.42 -1.74 13.24
C GLY A 107 6.26 -1.11 14.01
N PHE A 108 5.75 -1.79 15.04
CA PHE A 108 4.77 -1.18 15.94
C PHE A 108 5.38 0.04 16.65
N LYS A 109 4.54 0.90 17.20
CA LYS A 109 4.91 2.22 17.75
C LYS A 109 6.19 2.19 18.61
N ASP A 110 6.35 1.16 19.45
CA ASP A 110 7.50 1.06 20.36
C ASP A 110 8.77 0.51 19.66
N ASP A 111 8.64 -0.03 18.48
CA ASP A 111 9.72 -0.70 17.74
C ASP A 111 10.21 0.13 16.53
N ARG A 112 9.44 1.13 16.08
CA ARG A 112 9.77 1.96 14.92
C ARG A 112 10.41 3.28 15.28
N GLN A 113 11.19 3.83 14.36
CA GLN A 113 11.65 5.21 14.44
C GLN A 113 10.52 6.19 14.07
N ALA A 114 10.61 7.43 14.57
CA ALA A 114 9.57 8.44 14.36
C ALA A 114 9.32 8.75 12.87
N ALA A 115 10.35 8.65 12.02
CA ALA A 115 10.28 8.98 10.60
C ALA A 115 9.91 7.78 9.70
N ASP A 116 9.81 6.56 10.23
CA ASP A 116 9.69 5.35 9.39
C ASP A 116 8.47 5.38 8.46
N ILE A 117 7.32 5.84 8.96
CA ILE A 117 6.10 5.94 8.13
C ILE A 117 6.21 7.10 7.14
N ASP A 118 6.79 8.24 7.54
CA ASP A 118 7.04 9.38 6.63
C ASP A 118 7.98 9.00 5.50
N ASN A 119 9.03 8.23 5.78
CA ASN A 119 9.96 7.74 4.78
C ASN A 119 9.26 6.81 3.77
N LEU A 120 8.36 5.95 4.21
CA LEU A 120 7.54 5.10 3.33
C LEU A 120 6.63 5.92 2.42
N TRP A 121 6.03 7.00 2.92
CA TRP A 121 5.28 7.95 2.10
C TRP A 121 6.17 8.70 1.09
N GLY A 122 7.40 9.07 1.48
CA GLY A 122 8.38 9.68 0.60
C GLY A 122 8.78 8.75 -0.55
N LEU A 123 9.09 7.50 -0.24
CA LEU A 123 9.39 6.48 -1.25
C LEU A 123 8.21 6.24 -2.19
N TYR A 124 7.01 6.11 -1.63
CA TYR A 124 5.79 5.88 -2.40
C TYR A 124 5.52 6.99 -3.43
N GLU A 125 5.56 8.24 -3.00
CA GLU A 125 5.38 9.39 -3.88
C GLU A 125 6.47 9.47 -4.94
N SER A 126 7.75 9.27 -4.56
CA SER A 126 8.86 9.30 -5.50
C SER A 126 8.80 8.17 -6.53
N ALA A 127 8.30 6.99 -6.15
CA ALA A 127 8.09 5.89 -7.09
C ALA A 127 7.00 6.21 -8.12
N ILE A 128 5.88 6.80 -7.70
CA ILE A 128 4.82 7.22 -8.62
C ILE A 128 5.35 8.31 -9.57
N ASN A 129 6.05 9.32 -9.05
CA ASN A 129 6.62 10.39 -9.87
C ASN A 129 7.65 9.87 -10.88
N LEU A 130 8.49 8.91 -10.48
CA LEU A 130 9.45 8.28 -11.39
C LEU A 130 8.76 7.50 -12.49
N ALA A 131 7.70 6.75 -12.17
CA ALA A 131 6.92 5.99 -13.16
C ALA A 131 6.16 6.90 -14.14
N GLU A 132 5.74 8.09 -13.69
CA GLU A 132 5.09 9.08 -14.56
C GLU A 132 6.08 9.82 -15.44
N LYS A 133 7.27 10.10 -14.93
CA LYS A 133 8.33 10.79 -15.64
C LYS A 133 9.71 10.26 -15.26
N ASP A 134 10.23 9.37 -16.07
CA ASP A 134 11.56 8.79 -15.90
C ASP A 134 12.65 9.76 -16.38
N ASP A 135 13.10 10.64 -15.49
CA ASP A 135 14.24 11.54 -15.71
C ASP A 135 15.27 11.45 -14.57
N ALA A 136 16.43 12.08 -14.78
CA ALA A 136 17.54 12.00 -13.84
C ALA A 136 17.18 12.54 -12.44
N ALA A 137 16.36 13.59 -12.36
CA ALA A 137 15.96 14.19 -11.09
C ALA A 137 15.05 13.24 -10.30
N ASN A 138 14.03 12.64 -10.95
CA ASN A 138 13.15 11.68 -10.30
C ASN A 138 13.87 10.40 -9.91
N ARG A 139 14.83 9.93 -10.72
CA ARG A 139 15.69 8.78 -10.36
C ARG A 139 16.52 9.05 -9.11
N GLU A 140 17.13 10.22 -8.99
CA GLU A 140 17.92 10.62 -7.82
C GLU A 140 17.04 10.68 -6.56
N ILE A 141 15.86 11.30 -6.65
CA ILE A 141 14.91 11.40 -5.53
C ILE A 141 14.44 10.01 -5.11
N PHE A 142 14.05 9.16 -6.05
CA PHE A 142 13.64 7.80 -5.77
C PHE A 142 14.75 6.99 -5.09
N THR A 143 15.97 7.03 -5.64
CA THR A 143 17.11 6.30 -5.07
C THR A 143 17.37 6.71 -3.63
N LYS A 144 17.35 8.02 -3.33
CA LYS A 144 17.53 8.53 -1.97
C LYS A 144 16.48 7.98 -1.00
N TRP A 145 15.20 7.97 -1.40
CA TRP A 145 14.14 7.43 -0.56
C TRP A 145 14.22 5.91 -0.44
N TYR A 146 14.56 5.21 -1.52
CA TYR A 146 14.75 3.76 -1.50
C TYR A 146 15.85 3.36 -0.52
N ASP A 147 17.01 4.00 -0.58
CA ASP A 147 18.13 3.74 0.33
C ASP A 147 17.75 4.05 1.79
N THR A 148 16.98 5.12 2.01
CA THR A 148 16.50 5.48 3.36
C THR A 148 15.55 4.41 3.93
N VAL A 149 14.65 3.88 3.10
CA VAL A 149 13.62 2.92 3.54
C VAL A 149 14.16 1.50 3.62
N HIS A 150 15.07 1.12 2.73
CA HIS A 150 15.57 -0.26 2.59
C HIS A 150 16.05 -0.87 3.90
N ASP A 151 16.71 -0.09 4.74
CA ASP A 151 17.30 -0.54 6.01
C ASP A 151 16.35 -0.42 7.21
N GLN A 152 15.13 0.10 7.01
CA GLN A 152 14.16 0.23 8.10
C GLN A 152 13.69 -1.14 8.62
N LEU A 153 13.37 -1.20 9.91
CA LEU A 153 12.86 -2.39 10.55
C LEU A 153 11.60 -2.90 9.85
N GLY A 154 11.65 -4.15 9.44
CA GLY A 154 10.48 -4.80 8.87
C GLY A 154 10.35 -4.69 7.34
N ILE A 155 11.17 -3.89 6.68
CA ILE A 155 11.11 -3.68 5.22
C ILE A 155 11.71 -4.84 4.44
N ARG A 156 13.02 -5.02 4.53
CA ARG A 156 13.76 -6.02 3.76
C ARG A 156 13.32 -6.05 2.29
N TRP A 157 13.23 -7.23 1.71
CA TRP A 157 12.79 -7.46 0.33
C TRP A 157 11.29 -7.19 0.08
N ASN A 158 10.46 -7.00 1.11
CA ASN A 158 9.02 -6.75 0.92
C ASN A 158 8.76 -5.44 0.15
N ILE A 159 9.66 -4.47 0.24
CA ILE A 159 9.48 -3.19 -0.45
C ILE A 159 9.40 -3.37 -1.97
N THR A 160 10.11 -4.34 -2.54
CA THR A 160 10.03 -4.63 -3.97
C THR A 160 8.64 -5.12 -4.37
N MET A 161 7.97 -5.90 -3.52
CA MET A 161 6.57 -6.26 -3.75
C MET A 161 5.66 -5.02 -3.72
N GLY A 162 5.86 -4.13 -2.77
CA GLY A 162 5.09 -2.89 -2.66
C GLY A 162 5.24 -2.00 -3.89
N LEU A 163 6.46 -1.82 -4.37
CA LEU A 163 6.73 -1.07 -5.59
C LEU A 163 6.08 -1.71 -6.81
N TYR A 164 6.20 -3.04 -6.95
CA TYR A 164 5.55 -3.79 -8.03
C TYR A 164 4.02 -3.64 -8.01
N TRP A 165 3.37 -3.64 -6.85
CA TRP A 165 1.91 -3.46 -6.80
C TRP A 165 1.46 -2.12 -7.34
N ILE A 166 2.21 -1.05 -7.08
CA ILE A 166 1.81 0.30 -7.46
C ILE A 166 2.13 0.64 -8.91
N ARG A 167 3.22 0.08 -9.45
CA ARG A 167 3.67 0.30 -10.86
C ARG A 167 4.42 -0.94 -11.38
N PRO A 168 3.70 -2.00 -11.79
CA PRO A 168 4.28 -3.33 -12.07
C PRO A 168 5.18 -3.42 -13.31
N TYR A 169 5.19 -2.40 -14.18
CA TYR A 169 6.07 -2.39 -15.35
C TYR A 169 7.30 -1.50 -15.16
N GLU A 170 7.36 -0.78 -14.06
CA GLU A 170 8.44 0.13 -13.76
C GLU A 170 9.38 -0.43 -12.69
N PHE A 171 8.85 -1.32 -11.83
CA PHE A 171 9.59 -1.92 -10.71
C PHE A 171 9.47 -3.44 -10.67
#